data_7e1afeda1db46ef690427ca5d5a4e364
#
_entry.id   7e1afeda1db46ef690427ca5d5a4e364
#
_cell.length_a   1.000
_cell.length_b   1.000
_cell.length_c   1.000
_cell.angle_alpha   90.00
_cell.angle_beta   90.00
_cell.angle_gamma   90.00
#
_symmetry.space_group_name_H-M   'P 1'
#
loop_
_entity.id
_entity.type
_entity.pdbx_description
1 polymer ?
#
loop_
_entity_poly.entity_id
_entity_poly.type
_entity_poly.pdbx_seq_one_letter_code
_entity_poly.pdbx_strand_id
1 'polypeptide(L)'
;ETRGLKLNKNLVKLVENWKASGSPKQEGFNWTSSRSNWIEAFPEESKFISSLPDEIDREAVRGICDSKKYSIREKFLAVMVWGYGDRGYGPYRVSKMLSQDHSEKVLKTVYDIAHAKKPKLAYAHLMENRINTLGPSYGSKFITFCTPREVSAPIYDSLIALWINKNAKIEFSTISTGTLKWSIKTYSFYCDWIEEHSKQLKCYPDDVELVLFRDAEKQFAKGSNWSGK
;
A
#
# COMPACT_ATOMS: atom_id res chain seq x y z
N GLU A 1 -10.07 28.77 6.58
CA GLU A 1 -10.24 28.68 5.11
C GLU A 1 -9.21 27.71 4.57
N THR A 2 -9.62 26.47 4.30
CA THR A 2 -8.83 25.49 3.55
C THR A 2 -8.74 26.03 2.12
N ARG A 3 -7.60 26.64 1.77
CA ARG A 3 -7.27 26.87 0.35
C ARG A 3 -7.32 25.50 -0.32
N GLY A 4 -8.34 25.29 -1.19
CA GLY A 4 -8.53 24.03 -1.88
C GLY A 4 -7.21 23.59 -2.52
N LEU A 5 -6.79 22.35 -2.26
CA LEU A 5 -5.61 21.77 -2.86
C LEU A 5 -5.79 21.80 -4.38
N LYS A 6 -4.89 22.48 -5.09
CA LYS A 6 -5.00 22.64 -6.53
C LYS A 6 -4.83 21.28 -7.22
N LEU A 7 -5.80 20.91 -8.06
CA LEU A 7 -5.70 19.68 -8.85
C LEU A 7 -4.46 19.69 -9.76
N ASN A 8 -3.81 18.56 -9.81
CA ASN A 8 -2.72 18.34 -10.75
C ASN A 8 -3.28 17.97 -12.13
N LYS A 9 -3.06 18.81 -13.12
CA LYS A 9 -3.61 18.64 -14.50
C LYS A 9 -3.16 17.30 -15.14
N ASN A 10 -1.94 16.85 -14.87
CA ASN A 10 -1.44 15.59 -15.42
C ASN A 10 -2.20 14.41 -14.80
N LEU A 11 -2.39 14.41 -13.47
CA LEU A 11 -3.14 13.36 -12.79
C LEU A 11 -4.61 13.35 -13.21
N VAL A 12 -5.23 14.52 -13.35
CA VAL A 12 -6.61 14.64 -13.88
C VAL A 12 -6.73 13.95 -15.23
N LYS A 13 -5.84 14.30 -16.17
CA LYS A 13 -5.83 13.69 -17.52
C LYS A 13 -5.62 12.18 -17.47
N LEU A 14 -4.75 11.69 -16.61
CA LEU A 14 -4.50 10.25 -16.45
C LEU A 14 -5.76 9.52 -15.95
N VAL A 15 -6.44 10.06 -14.95
CA VAL A 15 -7.67 9.47 -14.40
C VAL A 15 -8.82 9.53 -15.41
N GLU A 16 -8.97 10.63 -16.15
CA GLU A 16 -9.97 10.74 -17.22
C GLU A 16 -9.74 9.71 -18.33
N ASN A 17 -8.48 9.53 -18.77
CA ASN A 17 -8.12 8.51 -19.74
C ASN A 17 -8.40 7.08 -19.22
N TRP A 18 -8.08 6.83 -17.96
CA TRP A 18 -8.37 5.55 -17.30
C TRP A 18 -9.87 5.27 -17.26
N LYS A 19 -10.70 6.26 -16.94
CA LYS A 19 -12.16 6.15 -16.99
C LYS A 19 -12.68 5.88 -18.40
N ALA A 20 -12.17 6.62 -19.39
CA ALA A 20 -12.54 6.42 -20.79
C ALA A 20 -12.18 5.03 -21.31
N SER A 21 -11.17 4.38 -20.74
CA SER A 21 -10.77 3.00 -21.07
C SER A 21 -11.54 1.92 -20.29
N GLY A 22 -12.62 2.28 -19.60
CA GLY A 22 -13.46 1.34 -18.86
C GLY A 22 -13.03 1.09 -17.42
N SER A 23 -12.20 1.96 -16.85
CA SER A 23 -11.73 1.88 -15.44
C SER A 23 -11.10 0.53 -15.07
N PRO A 24 -10.10 0.03 -15.82
CA PRO A 24 -9.55 -1.29 -15.59
C PRO A 24 -8.91 -1.39 -14.21
N LYS A 25 -9.31 -2.42 -13.46
CA LYS A 25 -8.74 -2.74 -12.14
C LYS A 25 -7.28 -3.20 -12.29
N GLN A 26 -6.57 -3.24 -11.17
CA GLN A 26 -5.28 -3.91 -11.14
C GLN A 26 -5.51 -5.41 -11.33
N GLU A 27 -4.84 -5.99 -12.32
CA GLU A 27 -4.83 -7.45 -12.50
C GLU A 27 -4.13 -8.10 -11.31
N GLY A 28 -4.59 -9.29 -10.95
CA GLY A 28 -3.90 -10.16 -10.01
C GLY A 28 -2.53 -10.57 -10.59
N PHE A 29 -1.61 -10.87 -9.74
CA PHE A 29 -0.33 -11.44 -10.14
C PHE A 29 -0.09 -12.78 -9.44
N ASN A 30 0.54 -13.68 -10.17
CA ASN A 30 0.88 -14.99 -9.66
C ASN A 30 2.07 -14.91 -8.69
N TRP A 31 1.89 -15.46 -7.49
CA TRP A 31 2.89 -15.50 -6.42
C TRP A 31 3.27 -16.93 -6.02
N THR A 32 2.73 -17.92 -6.70
CA THR A 32 2.84 -19.33 -6.33
C THR A 32 4.27 -19.85 -6.30
N SER A 33 5.18 -19.25 -7.06
CA SER A 33 6.62 -19.56 -7.02
C SER A 33 7.27 -19.33 -5.64
N SER A 34 6.72 -18.41 -4.83
CA SER A 34 7.19 -18.13 -3.47
C SER A 34 6.35 -18.80 -2.37
N ARG A 35 5.24 -19.47 -2.70
CA ARG A 35 4.28 -20.03 -1.73
C ARG A 35 4.92 -20.97 -0.72
N SER A 36 5.77 -21.88 -1.17
CA SER A 36 6.48 -22.83 -0.29
C SER A 36 7.35 -22.11 0.74
N ASN A 37 8.04 -21.03 0.34
CA ASN A 37 8.87 -20.23 1.23
C ASN A 37 8.04 -19.51 2.30
N TRP A 38 6.82 -19.04 1.93
CA TRP A 38 5.89 -18.47 2.89
C TRP A 38 5.36 -19.50 3.88
N ILE A 39 5.01 -20.71 3.43
CA ILE A 39 4.56 -21.81 4.30
C ILE A 39 5.66 -22.24 5.26
N GLU A 40 6.90 -22.35 4.78
CA GLU A 40 8.06 -22.70 5.61
C GLU A 40 8.32 -21.63 6.68
N ALA A 41 8.23 -20.34 6.32
CA ALA A 41 8.45 -19.25 7.26
C ALA A 41 7.32 -19.08 8.29
N PHE A 42 6.10 -19.53 7.96
CA PHE A 42 4.89 -19.37 8.79
C PHE A 42 4.09 -20.68 8.87
N PRO A 43 4.64 -21.71 9.55
CA PRO A 43 4.01 -23.04 9.60
C PRO A 43 2.66 -23.03 10.32
N GLU A 44 2.45 -22.14 11.29
CA GLU A 44 1.18 -21.99 12.01
C GLU A 44 0.07 -21.44 11.11
N GLU A 45 0.41 -20.57 10.16
CA GLU A 45 -0.51 -19.99 9.19
C GLU A 45 -0.52 -20.73 7.84
N SER A 46 0.10 -21.92 7.77
CA SER A 46 0.24 -22.70 6.52
C SER A 46 -1.09 -22.99 5.81
N LYS A 47 -2.14 -23.30 6.56
CA LYS A 47 -3.49 -23.54 6.01
C LYS A 47 -4.06 -22.26 5.38
N PHE A 48 -3.88 -21.13 6.05
CA PHE A 48 -4.32 -19.84 5.53
C PHE A 48 -3.54 -19.48 4.25
N ILE A 49 -2.22 -19.57 4.27
CA ILE A 49 -1.36 -19.27 3.12
C ILE A 49 -1.71 -20.15 1.93
N SER A 50 -1.97 -21.46 2.17
CA SER A 50 -2.39 -22.40 1.12
C SER A 50 -3.78 -22.07 0.55
N SER A 51 -4.63 -21.39 1.30
CA SER A 51 -5.98 -21.00 0.87
C SER A 51 -6.02 -19.69 0.06
N LEU A 52 -4.91 -18.94 0.01
CA LEU A 52 -4.84 -17.72 -0.79
C LEU A 52 -4.91 -18.05 -2.29
N PRO A 53 -5.58 -17.21 -3.11
CA PRO A 53 -5.69 -17.44 -4.55
C PRO A 53 -4.30 -17.42 -5.19
N ASP A 54 -4.13 -18.19 -6.27
CA ASP A 54 -2.88 -18.27 -7.04
C ASP A 54 -2.52 -16.92 -7.67
N GLU A 55 -3.53 -16.22 -8.14
CA GLU A 55 -3.44 -14.82 -8.55
C GLU A 55 -4.08 -13.94 -7.48
N ILE A 56 -3.26 -13.11 -6.85
CA ILE A 56 -3.69 -12.25 -5.76
C ILE A 56 -3.81 -10.79 -6.25
N ASP A 57 -4.98 -10.20 -6.07
CA ASP A 57 -5.28 -8.82 -6.43
C ASP A 57 -5.66 -7.97 -5.20
N ARG A 58 -5.90 -6.68 -5.43
CA ARG A 58 -6.30 -5.75 -4.35
C ARG A 58 -7.64 -6.13 -3.73
N GLU A 59 -8.58 -6.67 -4.49
CA GLU A 59 -9.91 -7.04 -3.98
C GLU A 59 -9.84 -8.25 -3.06
N ALA A 60 -9.07 -9.27 -3.43
CA ALA A 60 -8.83 -10.44 -2.59
C ALA A 60 -8.21 -10.04 -1.24
N VAL A 61 -7.18 -9.20 -1.25
CA VAL A 61 -6.54 -8.71 -0.01
C VAL A 61 -7.49 -7.87 0.83
N ARG A 62 -8.25 -6.97 0.21
CA ARG A 62 -9.25 -6.15 0.92
C ARG A 62 -10.32 -7.00 1.56
N GLY A 63 -10.85 -8.00 0.85
CA GLY A 63 -11.83 -8.93 1.39
C GLY A 63 -11.32 -9.71 2.62
N ILE A 64 -10.04 -10.06 2.63
CA ILE A 64 -9.40 -10.68 3.81
C ILE A 64 -9.29 -9.67 4.97
N CYS A 65 -8.86 -8.43 4.69
CA CYS A 65 -8.72 -7.40 5.72
C CYS A 65 -10.08 -7.01 6.33
N ASP A 66 -11.15 -6.95 5.54
CA ASP A 66 -12.49 -6.61 6.01
C ASP A 66 -13.16 -7.76 6.79
N SER A 67 -12.77 -9.00 6.54
CA SER A 67 -13.38 -10.17 7.16
C SER A 67 -13.00 -10.32 8.64
N LYS A 68 -14.00 -10.58 9.49
CA LYS A 68 -13.80 -10.92 10.91
C LYS A 68 -13.25 -12.34 11.12
N LYS A 69 -13.22 -13.16 10.09
CA LYS A 69 -12.78 -14.56 10.14
C LYS A 69 -11.27 -14.68 10.37
N TYR A 70 -10.50 -13.73 9.86
CA TYR A 70 -9.04 -13.82 9.85
C TYR A 70 -8.39 -13.07 11.02
N SER A 71 -7.35 -13.65 11.59
CA SER A 71 -6.51 -13.03 12.60
C SER A 71 -5.74 -11.81 12.06
N ILE A 72 -5.19 -11.01 12.95
CA ILE A 72 -4.37 -9.86 12.53
C ILE A 72 -3.11 -10.30 11.78
N ARG A 73 -2.52 -11.44 12.15
CA ARG A 73 -1.37 -12.04 11.48
C ARG A 73 -1.72 -12.47 10.06
N GLU A 74 -2.84 -13.17 9.87
CA GLU A 74 -3.32 -13.58 8.54
C GLU A 74 -3.62 -12.40 7.63
N LYS A 75 -4.26 -11.33 8.15
CA LYS A 75 -4.48 -10.09 7.40
C LYS A 75 -3.16 -9.44 6.99
N PHE A 76 -2.22 -9.32 7.90
CA PHE A 76 -0.90 -8.78 7.61
C PHE A 76 -0.16 -9.63 6.58
N LEU A 77 -0.19 -10.96 6.72
CA LEU A 77 0.43 -11.89 5.77
C LEU A 77 -0.18 -11.75 4.36
N ALA A 78 -1.50 -11.64 4.22
CA ALA A 78 -2.14 -11.42 2.92
C ALA A 78 -1.64 -10.14 2.24
N VAL A 79 -1.54 -9.04 3.00
CA VAL A 79 -1.00 -7.77 2.48
C VAL A 79 0.47 -7.91 2.08
N MET A 80 1.26 -8.64 2.86
CA MET A 80 2.68 -8.83 2.58
C MET A 80 2.91 -9.76 1.38
N VAL A 81 2.15 -10.85 1.24
CA VAL A 81 2.18 -11.72 0.05
C VAL A 81 1.87 -10.88 -1.19
N TRP A 82 0.82 -10.09 -1.17
CA TRP A 82 0.51 -9.16 -2.26
C TRP A 82 1.65 -8.15 -2.50
N GLY A 83 2.18 -7.56 -1.44
CA GLY A 83 3.19 -6.50 -1.55
C GLY A 83 4.56 -6.96 -2.02
N TYR A 84 4.95 -8.20 -1.72
CA TYR A 84 6.22 -8.81 -2.15
C TYR A 84 6.07 -9.58 -3.47
N GLY A 85 4.88 -10.08 -3.79
CA GLY A 85 4.66 -10.89 -4.99
C GLY A 85 5.53 -12.15 -4.99
N ASP A 86 6.22 -12.40 -6.10
CA ASP A 86 7.11 -13.54 -6.30
C ASP A 86 8.54 -13.34 -5.72
N ARG A 87 8.78 -12.22 -5.04
CA ARG A 87 10.11 -11.91 -4.46
C ARG A 87 10.44 -12.82 -3.31
N GLY A 88 11.44 -13.67 -3.51
CA GLY A 88 11.82 -14.73 -2.57
C GLY A 88 12.30 -14.27 -1.18
N TYR A 89 12.67 -12.99 -1.00
CA TYR A 89 13.11 -12.48 0.31
C TYR A 89 11.96 -11.99 1.21
N GLY A 90 10.73 -11.92 0.68
CA GLY A 90 9.54 -11.48 1.42
C GLY A 90 9.30 -12.27 2.71
N PRO A 91 9.19 -13.61 2.66
CA PRO A 91 8.97 -14.45 3.84
C PRO A 91 9.96 -14.20 4.97
N TYR A 92 11.24 -14.13 4.66
CA TYR A 92 12.31 -13.87 5.63
C TYR A 92 12.16 -12.51 6.30
N ARG A 93 11.88 -11.45 5.54
CA ARG A 93 11.70 -10.11 6.11
C ARG A 93 10.46 -10.03 6.99
N VAL A 94 9.36 -10.63 6.56
CA VAL A 94 8.10 -10.62 7.29
C VAL A 94 8.19 -11.48 8.56
N SER A 95 8.93 -12.60 8.55
CA SER A 95 9.18 -13.37 9.76
C SER A 95 9.93 -12.55 10.81
N LYS A 96 10.91 -11.75 10.40
CA LYS A 96 11.59 -10.79 11.30
C LYS A 96 10.67 -9.69 11.84
N MET A 97 9.69 -9.24 11.05
CA MET A 97 8.70 -8.27 11.51
C MET A 97 7.81 -8.88 12.60
N LEU A 98 7.30 -10.09 12.36
CA LEU A 98 6.35 -10.76 13.24
C LEU A 98 6.97 -11.48 14.44
N SER A 99 8.30 -11.70 14.46
CA SER A 99 9.00 -12.28 15.61
C SER A 99 9.24 -11.29 16.77
N GLN A 100 8.94 -10.01 16.58
CA GLN A 100 9.09 -9.01 17.62
C GLN A 100 7.87 -9.03 18.54
N ASP A 101 8.07 -9.15 19.85
CA ASP A 101 7.00 -9.35 20.86
C ASP A 101 5.86 -8.32 20.80
N HIS A 102 6.18 -7.09 20.39
CA HIS A 102 5.18 -6.02 20.31
C HIS A 102 4.46 -5.92 18.95
N SER A 103 4.93 -6.63 17.93
CA SER A 103 4.49 -6.44 16.54
C SER A 103 2.99 -6.69 16.36
N GLU A 104 2.47 -7.78 16.89
CA GLU A 104 1.05 -8.14 16.75
C GLU A 104 0.13 -7.13 17.43
N LYS A 105 0.52 -6.64 18.62
CA LYS A 105 -0.20 -5.58 19.32
C LYS A 105 -0.24 -4.28 18.52
N VAL A 106 0.91 -3.89 17.95
CA VAL A 106 0.99 -2.69 17.10
C VAL A 106 0.13 -2.84 15.86
N LEU A 107 0.23 -3.97 15.14
CA LEU A 107 -0.59 -4.24 13.96
C LEU A 107 -2.08 -4.27 14.27
N LYS A 108 -2.49 -4.84 15.40
CA LYS A 108 -3.89 -4.84 15.84
C LYS A 108 -4.39 -3.42 16.08
N THR A 109 -3.60 -2.60 16.76
CA THR A 109 -3.97 -1.19 17.00
C THR A 109 -4.05 -0.40 15.70
N VAL A 110 -3.08 -0.59 14.78
CA VAL A 110 -3.10 0.03 13.45
C VAL A 110 -4.36 -0.38 12.67
N TYR A 111 -4.70 -1.67 12.70
CA TYR A 111 -5.91 -2.18 12.06
C TYR A 111 -7.16 -1.50 12.61
N ASP A 112 -7.32 -1.47 13.94
CA ASP A 112 -8.52 -0.90 14.58
C ASP A 112 -8.68 0.59 14.24
N ILE A 113 -7.57 1.36 14.25
CA ILE A 113 -7.58 2.79 13.92
C ILE A 113 -7.90 2.99 12.42
N ALA A 114 -7.29 2.21 11.53
CA ALA A 114 -7.51 2.29 10.10
C ALA A 114 -8.96 1.91 9.73
N HIS A 115 -9.46 0.81 10.31
CA HIS A 115 -10.83 0.35 10.12
C HIS A 115 -11.88 1.34 10.65
N ALA A 116 -11.52 2.11 11.68
CA ALA A 116 -12.31 3.24 12.19
C ALA A 116 -12.20 4.51 11.32
N LYS A 117 -11.75 4.40 10.06
CA LYS A 117 -11.62 5.50 9.08
C LYS A 117 -10.63 6.60 9.47
N LYS A 118 -9.56 6.25 10.19
CA LYS A 118 -8.53 7.20 10.67
C LYS A 118 -7.12 6.83 10.16
N PRO A 119 -6.88 6.71 8.83
CA PRO A 119 -5.62 6.20 8.29
C PRO A 119 -4.39 7.05 8.68
N LYS A 120 -4.55 8.37 8.80
CA LYS A 120 -3.45 9.26 9.23
C LYS A 120 -3.00 8.96 10.66
N LEU A 121 -3.95 8.68 11.55
CA LEU A 121 -3.67 8.30 12.92
C LEU A 121 -3.04 6.89 12.99
N ALA A 122 -3.52 5.95 12.16
CA ALA A 122 -2.92 4.62 12.04
C ALA A 122 -1.45 4.70 11.58
N TYR A 123 -1.16 5.58 10.62
CA TYR A 123 0.21 5.81 10.16
C TYR A 123 1.09 6.44 11.26
N ALA A 124 0.57 7.43 11.98
CA ALA A 124 1.29 8.03 13.11
C ALA A 124 1.61 6.99 14.18
N HIS A 125 0.64 6.16 14.55
CA HIS A 125 0.83 5.08 15.52
C HIS A 125 1.92 4.09 15.08
N LEU A 126 1.92 3.68 13.81
CA LEU A 126 2.94 2.78 13.27
C LEU A 126 4.32 3.45 13.19
N MET A 127 4.36 4.75 12.91
CA MET A 127 5.60 5.53 12.89
C MET A 127 6.22 5.66 14.29
N GLU A 128 5.41 5.80 15.33
CA GLU A 128 5.84 5.93 16.73
C GLU A 128 6.20 4.57 17.35
N ASN A 129 5.50 3.51 16.95
CA ASN A 129 5.68 2.14 17.46
C ASN A 129 6.30 1.25 16.37
N ARG A 130 7.53 1.57 15.98
CA ARG A 130 8.22 0.92 14.86
C ARG A 130 8.33 -0.59 15.02
N ILE A 131 7.96 -1.32 13.96
CA ILE A 131 8.33 -2.71 13.76
C ILE A 131 9.58 -2.72 12.90
N ASN A 132 10.68 -3.27 13.39
CA ASN A 132 11.94 -3.31 12.66
C ASN A 132 11.74 -3.99 11.29
N THR A 133 12.38 -3.48 10.27
CA THR A 133 12.28 -3.89 8.87
C THR A 133 10.98 -3.54 8.16
N LEU A 134 9.94 -3.07 8.87
CA LEU A 134 8.72 -2.55 8.26
C LEU A 134 8.89 -1.06 7.92
N GLY A 135 9.08 -0.77 6.64
CA GLY A 135 9.22 0.60 6.15
C GLY A 135 7.88 1.26 5.77
N PRO A 136 7.90 2.57 5.44
CA PRO A 136 6.69 3.33 5.11
C PRO A 136 5.85 2.72 3.98
N SER A 137 6.50 2.18 2.94
CA SER A 137 5.80 1.59 1.80
C SER A 137 4.95 0.38 2.19
N TYR A 138 5.51 -0.58 2.93
CA TYR A 138 4.78 -1.76 3.38
C TYR A 138 3.84 -1.45 4.54
N GLY A 139 4.21 -0.53 5.43
CA GLY A 139 3.33 -0.05 6.49
C GLY A 139 2.07 0.63 5.93
N SER A 140 2.22 1.48 4.93
CA SER A 140 1.06 2.12 4.27
C SER A 140 0.22 1.13 3.47
N LYS A 141 0.79 0.09 2.86
CA LYS A 141 0.02 -1.00 2.24
C LYS A 141 -0.95 -1.64 3.24
N PHE A 142 -0.46 -1.97 4.43
CA PHE A 142 -1.30 -2.54 5.47
C PHE A 142 -2.42 -1.58 5.88
N ILE A 143 -2.12 -0.31 6.09
CA ILE A 143 -3.11 0.72 6.41
C ILE A 143 -4.14 0.87 5.28
N THR A 144 -3.71 0.89 4.03
CA THR A 144 -4.59 1.00 2.85
C THR A 144 -5.63 -0.10 2.81
N PHE A 145 -5.21 -1.35 2.99
CA PHE A 145 -6.13 -2.50 2.93
C PHE A 145 -7.01 -2.64 4.17
N CYS A 146 -6.59 -2.10 5.31
CA CYS A 146 -7.39 -2.08 6.54
C CYS A 146 -8.34 -0.88 6.62
N THR A 147 -8.19 0.12 5.74
CA THR A 147 -9.05 1.31 5.69
C THR A 147 -10.20 1.08 4.70
N PRO A 148 -11.46 1.41 5.04
CA PRO A 148 -12.57 1.36 4.09
C PRO A 148 -12.27 2.13 2.81
N ARG A 149 -12.66 1.58 1.67
CA ARG A 149 -12.25 2.04 0.32
C ARG A 149 -12.62 3.49 0.02
N GLU A 150 -13.71 3.99 0.59
CA GLU A 150 -14.17 5.37 0.43
C GLU A 150 -13.31 6.41 1.14
N VAL A 151 -12.40 5.97 2.03
CA VAL A 151 -11.50 6.83 2.80
C VAL A 151 -10.12 6.86 2.16
N SER A 152 -9.55 8.04 2.02
CA SER A 152 -8.22 8.21 1.43
C SER A 152 -7.12 7.69 2.36
N ALA A 153 -6.58 6.54 1.99
CA ALA A 153 -5.44 5.89 2.64
C ALA A 153 -4.48 5.35 1.56
N PRO A 154 -3.85 6.22 0.75
CA PRO A 154 -3.05 5.77 -0.38
C PRO A 154 -1.76 5.09 0.05
N ILE A 155 -1.24 4.20 -0.80
CA ILE A 155 0.05 3.56 -0.58
C ILE A 155 1.16 4.60 -0.77
N TYR A 156 2.00 4.76 0.25
CA TYR A 156 3.15 5.67 0.21
C TYR A 156 4.39 4.94 -0.30
N ASP A 157 4.54 4.93 -1.62
CA ASP A 157 5.58 4.21 -2.35
C ASP A 157 6.64 5.17 -2.92
N SER A 158 7.86 4.67 -3.13
CA SER A 158 8.97 5.48 -3.65
C SER A 158 8.76 5.93 -5.09
N LEU A 159 8.13 5.12 -5.94
CA LEU A 159 7.82 5.51 -7.32
C LEU A 159 6.79 6.64 -7.36
N ILE A 160 5.78 6.55 -6.50
CA ILE A 160 4.77 7.59 -6.33
C ILE A 160 5.41 8.89 -5.84
N ALA A 161 6.30 8.81 -4.86
CA ALA A 161 7.03 9.97 -4.35
C ALA A 161 7.86 10.65 -5.46
N LEU A 162 8.56 9.88 -6.29
CA LEU A 162 9.30 10.38 -7.45
C LEU A 162 8.36 11.06 -8.47
N TRP A 163 7.22 10.44 -8.75
CA TRP A 163 6.23 11.01 -9.66
C TRP A 163 5.70 12.35 -9.16
N ILE A 164 5.34 12.44 -7.89
CA ILE A 164 4.79 13.65 -7.27
C ILE A 164 5.84 14.77 -7.28
N ASN A 165 7.07 14.47 -6.90
CA ASN A 165 8.17 15.44 -6.93
C ASN A 165 8.37 16.01 -8.32
N LYS A 166 8.35 15.17 -9.37
CA LYS A 166 8.56 15.57 -10.76
C LYS A 166 7.37 16.31 -11.35
N ASN A 167 6.16 15.78 -11.18
CA ASN A 167 4.99 16.22 -11.94
C ASN A 167 4.09 17.19 -11.14
N ALA A 168 4.08 17.15 -9.84
CA ALA A 168 3.29 18.03 -8.99
C ALA A 168 4.13 19.16 -8.36
N LYS A 169 5.45 19.10 -8.47
CA LYS A 169 6.39 20.05 -7.84
C LYS A 169 6.18 20.19 -6.33
N ILE A 170 5.84 19.09 -5.70
CA ILE A 170 5.66 18.96 -4.26
C ILE A 170 6.79 18.10 -3.74
N GLU A 171 7.51 18.60 -2.75
CA GLU A 171 8.65 17.89 -2.19
C GLU A 171 8.19 16.78 -1.24
N PHE A 172 8.31 15.55 -1.69
CA PHE A 172 8.17 14.34 -0.87
C PHE A 172 9.56 13.89 -0.42
N SER A 173 9.70 13.58 0.88
CA SER A 173 10.98 13.16 1.47
C SER A 173 11.44 11.82 0.94
N THR A 174 12.16 11.83 -0.16
CA THR A 174 12.97 10.69 -0.61
C THR A 174 14.43 10.92 -0.22
N ILE A 175 15.11 9.87 0.22
CA ILE A 175 16.56 9.90 0.34
C ILE A 175 17.16 9.70 -1.07
N SER A 176 18.40 10.13 -1.27
CA SER A 176 19.14 9.94 -2.55
C SER A 176 19.19 8.49 -3.05
N THR A 177 18.92 7.50 -2.19
CA THR A 177 18.84 6.07 -2.52
C THR A 177 17.44 5.60 -2.95
N GLY A 178 16.47 6.50 -3.11
CA GLY A 178 15.07 6.14 -3.40
C GLY A 178 14.29 5.59 -2.19
N THR A 179 14.89 5.53 -1.01
CA THR A 179 14.23 5.03 0.20
C THR A 179 13.35 6.11 0.84
N LEU A 180 12.11 5.76 1.14
CA LEU A 180 11.19 6.65 1.82
C LEU A 180 11.52 6.80 3.31
N LYS A 181 11.31 8.01 3.82
CA LYS A 181 11.32 8.27 5.27
C LYS A 181 9.90 8.27 5.82
N TRP A 182 9.77 7.80 7.06
CA TRP A 182 8.55 8.00 7.82
C TRP A 182 8.32 9.50 8.05
N SER A 183 7.14 10.00 7.66
CA SER A 183 6.75 11.39 7.86
C SER A 183 5.24 11.50 7.89
N ILE A 184 4.68 11.76 9.08
CA ILE A 184 3.24 11.95 9.24
C ILE A 184 2.76 13.19 8.47
N LYS A 185 3.57 14.25 8.42
CA LYS A 185 3.24 15.46 7.66
C LYS A 185 3.08 15.15 6.17
N THR A 186 4.04 14.42 5.59
CA THR A 186 4.01 14.05 4.17
C THR A 186 2.87 13.09 3.87
N TYR A 187 2.68 12.07 4.71
CA TYR A 187 1.59 11.09 4.52
C TYR A 187 0.21 11.75 4.65
N SER A 188 0.01 12.62 5.65
CA SER A 188 -1.26 13.34 5.81
C SER A 188 -1.57 14.24 4.62
N PHE A 189 -0.58 14.97 4.13
CA PHE A 189 -0.73 15.77 2.92
C PHE A 189 -1.10 14.88 1.72
N TYR A 190 -0.45 13.74 1.56
CA TYR A 190 -0.71 12.81 0.46
C TYR A 190 -2.14 12.24 0.52
N CYS A 191 -2.61 11.87 1.71
CA CYS A 191 -4.01 11.46 1.90
C CYS A 191 -4.98 12.57 1.45
N ASP A 192 -4.77 13.80 1.89
CA ASP A 192 -5.65 14.94 1.54
C ASP A 192 -5.60 15.26 0.04
N TRP A 193 -4.41 15.17 -0.55
CA TRP A 193 -4.22 15.43 -1.97
C TRP A 193 -4.92 14.38 -2.85
N ILE A 194 -4.81 13.10 -2.53
CA ILE A 194 -5.54 12.02 -3.21
C ILE A 194 -7.05 12.16 -3.00
N GLU A 195 -7.48 12.47 -1.78
CA GLU A 195 -8.90 12.67 -1.46
C GLU A 195 -9.53 13.79 -2.30
N GLU A 196 -8.87 14.93 -2.43
CA GLU A 196 -9.35 16.04 -3.23
C GLU A 196 -9.50 15.65 -4.72
N HIS A 197 -8.50 14.96 -5.28
CA HIS A 197 -8.58 14.46 -6.66
C HIS A 197 -9.74 13.46 -6.83
N SER A 198 -9.89 12.52 -5.89
CA SER A 198 -10.94 11.50 -5.96
C SER A 198 -12.35 12.10 -5.90
N LYS A 199 -12.57 13.10 -5.03
CA LYS A 199 -13.85 13.81 -4.92
C LYS A 199 -14.21 14.54 -6.22
N GLN A 200 -13.27 15.29 -6.76
CA GLN A 200 -13.52 16.06 -7.98
C GLN A 200 -13.66 15.18 -9.22
N LEU A 201 -12.91 14.09 -9.26
CA LEU A 201 -12.95 13.14 -10.37
C LEU A 201 -14.02 12.05 -10.20
N LYS A 202 -14.77 12.04 -9.08
CA LYS A 202 -15.85 11.09 -8.79
C LYS A 202 -15.42 9.63 -8.96
N CYS A 203 -14.35 9.25 -8.28
CA CYS A 203 -13.82 7.89 -8.19
C CYS A 203 -13.28 7.62 -6.78
N TYR A 204 -12.93 6.37 -6.47
CA TYR A 204 -12.35 6.06 -5.17
C TYR A 204 -10.91 6.57 -5.05
N PRO A 205 -10.45 6.92 -3.83
CA PRO A 205 -9.06 7.32 -3.60
C PRO A 205 -8.03 6.30 -4.08
N ASP A 206 -8.30 5.01 -3.91
CA ASP A 206 -7.39 3.94 -4.36
C ASP A 206 -7.37 3.77 -5.89
N ASP A 207 -8.39 4.21 -6.61
CA ASP A 207 -8.38 4.28 -8.08
C ASP A 207 -7.43 5.38 -8.55
N VAL A 208 -7.46 6.55 -7.91
CA VAL A 208 -6.53 7.66 -8.21
C VAL A 208 -5.09 7.24 -7.95
N GLU A 209 -4.84 6.58 -6.81
CA GLU A 209 -3.52 6.06 -6.45
C GLU A 209 -3.03 5.01 -7.44
N LEU A 210 -3.90 4.09 -7.86
CA LEU A 210 -3.57 3.06 -8.87
C LEU A 210 -3.15 3.68 -10.21
N VAL A 211 -3.90 4.67 -10.67
CA VAL A 211 -3.59 5.38 -11.94
C VAL A 211 -2.25 6.10 -11.83
N LEU A 212 -2.03 6.78 -10.70
CA LEU A 212 -0.76 7.45 -10.39
C LEU A 212 0.41 6.46 -10.36
N PHE A 213 0.24 5.31 -9.68
CA PHE A 213 1.27 4.28 -9.60
C PHE A 213 1.63 3.71 -10.97
N ARG A 214 0.65 3.40 -11.81
CA ARG A 214 0.88 2.89 -13.17
C ARG A 214 1.69 3.85 -14.03
N ASP A 215 1.42 5.16 -13.92
CA ASP A 215 2.20 6.15 -14.66
C ASP A 215 3.60 6.33 -14.06
N ALA A 216 3.73 6.26 -12.74
CA ALA A 216 5.02 6.27 -12.06
C ALA A 216 5.90 5.08 -12.47
N GLU A 217 5.33 3.87 -12.57
CA GLU A 217 6.03 2.70 -13.09
C GLU A 217 6.55 2.94 -14.51
N LYS A 218 5.70 3.45 -15.41
CA LYS A 218 6.11 3.75 -16.80
C LYS A 218 7.24 4.76 -16.86
N GLN A 219 7.24 5.77 -15.98
CA GLN A 219 8.25 6.84 -16.01
C GLN A 219 9.56 6.44 -15.32
N PHE A 220 9.54 5.62 -14.27
CA PHE A 220 10.69 5.43 -13.39
C PHE A 220 11.16 3.98 -13.23
N ALA A 221 10.35 2.97 -13.56
CA ALA A 221 10.77 1.57 -13.45
C ALA A 221 11.78 1.15 -14.56
N LYS A 222 11.83 1.86 -15.68
CA LYS A 222 12.75 1.58 -16.81
C LYS A 222 14.18 2.08 -16.54
N GLY A 223 14.82 1.66 -15.51
CA GLY A 223 16.22 2.07 -15.19
C GLY A 223 16.66 1.71 -13.79
N SER A 224 15.75 1.30 -12.97
CA SER A 224 16.04 0.64 -11.69
C SER A 224 15.97 -0.88 -11.92
N ASN A 225 16.78 -1.66 -11.21
CA ASN A 225 16.63 -3.13 -11.08
C ASN A 225 15.28 -3.52 -10.43
N TRP A 226 14.25 -2.73 -10.63
CA TRP A 226 12.84 -2.91 -10.31
C TRP A 226 12.13 -3.58 -11.48
N SER A 227 12.72 -4.61 -12.05
CA SER A 227 11.95 -5.53 -12.87
C SER A 227 11.09 -6.34 -11.91
N GLY A 228 9.83 -5.97 -11.78
CA GLY A 228 8.79 -6.89 -11.35
C GLY A 228 8.67 -7.97 -12.41
N LYS A 229 9.65 -8.86 -12.46
CA LYS A 229 9.64 -10.14 -13.15
C LYS A 229 9.96 -11.20 -12.13
#